data_81d540bd9de55dfe54efd3bb1d7baa3f
#
_entry.id   81d540bd9de55dfe54efd3bb1d7baa3f
#
_cell.length_a   1.000
_cell.length_b   1.000
_cell.length_c   1.000
_cell.angle_alpha   90.00
_cell.angle_beta   90.00
_cell.angle_gamma   90.00
#
_symmetry.space_group_name_H-M   'P 1'
#
loop_
_entity.id
_entity.type
_entity.pdbx_description
1 polymer ?
#
loop_
_entity_poly.entity_id
_entity_poly.type
_entity_poly.pdbx_seq_one_letter_code
_entity_poly.pdbx_strand_id
1 'polypeptide(L)'
;NKPLVVCGDSHSLTSAWRWISVGGGDRQIHPALVTGLKAWHLREESVFYPKVNFENTVACIPDHSDVVFLFCEIDCREGILMAVEKDRYEDVDAGIRRSVDIYIRALLNLVRTRGFNVYVHPVPPVLDPTRSMVMRFNVFLQEEVKKTEGILKWLDFAQDLVQVDPKVPSKLLLREGLALDGTH
;
A
#
# COMPACT_ATOMS: atom_id res chain seq x y z
N ASN A 1 1.54 -22.61 -12.87
CA ASN A 1 2.17 -21.45 -12.23
C ASN A 1 1.40 -21.10 -10.96
N LYS A 2 2.13 -20.76 -9.86
CA LYS A 2 1.47 -20.29 -8.64
C LYS A 2 0.81 -18.93 -8.89
N PRO A 3 -0.38 -18.63 -8.33
CA PRO A 3 -1.01 -17.32 -8.45
C PRO A 3 -0.13 -16.23 -7.82
N LEU A 4 -0.31 -15.00 -8.26
CA LEU A 4 0.18 -13.82 -7.54
C LEU A 4 -0.95 -13.30 -6.66
N VAL A 5 -0.73 -13.22 -5.36
CA VAL A 5 -1.74 -12.67 -4.45
C VAL A 5 -1.57 -11.17 -4.33
N VAL A 6 -2.65 -10.40 -4.46
CA VAL A 6 -2.67 -8.96 -4.14
C VAL A 6 -3.52 -8.76 -2.89
N CYS A 7 -2.87 -8.55 -1.76
CA CYS A 7 -3.50 -8.29 -0.47
C CYS A 7 -3.60 -6.79 -0.24
N GLY A 8 -4.81 -6.26 -0.18
CA GLY A 8 -4.99 -4.82 -0.12
C GLY A 8 -6.41 -4.39 0.23
N ASP A 9 -6.60 -3.07 0.22
CA ASP A 9 -7.91 -2.43 0.30
C ASP A 9 -8.67 -2.56 -1.02
N SER A 10 -9.72 -1.76 -1.24
CA SER A 10 -10.57 -1.83 -2.45
C SER A 10 -9.80 -1.64 -3.75
N HIS A 11 -8.65 -0.94 -3.75
CA HIS A 11 -7.81 -0.79 -4.95
C HIS A 11 -7.24 -2.12 -5.45
N SER A 12 -7.08 -3.13 -4.59
CA SER A 12 -6.63 -4.47 -4.98
C SER A 12 -7.58 -5.16 -5.97
N LEU A 13 -8.86 -4.75 -5.98
CA LEU A 13 -9.87 -5.33 -6.86
C LEU A 13 -9.72 -4.92 -8.32
N THR A 14 -9.02 -3.81 -8.61
CA THR A 14 -8.80 -3.33 -9.99
C THR A 14 -7.99 -4.32 -10.82
N SER A 15 -7.12 -5.10 -10.18
CA SER A 15 -6.29 -6.13 -10.81
C SER A 15 -6.83 -7.55 -10.64
N ALA A 16 -7.93 -7.73 -9.90
CA ALA A 16 -8.47 -9.04 -9.54
C ALA A 16 -8.76 -9.93 -10.76
N TRP A 17 -8.32 -11.18 -10.68
CA TRP A 17 -8.53 -12.24 -11.67
C TRP A 17 -7.89 -11.99 -13.05
N ARG A 18 -7.12 -10.93 -13.20
CA ARG A 18 -6.36 -10.65 -14.42
C ARG A 18 -5.17 -11.60 -14.54
N TRP A 19 -4.75 -11.83 -15.78
CA TRP A 19 -3.52 -12.56 -16.09
C TRP A 19 -2.40 -11.57 -16.36
N ILE A 20 -1.24 -11.85 -15.83
CA ILE A 20 -0.01 -11.08 -16.08
C ILE A 20 1.13 -12.03 -16.47
N SER A 21 2.00 -11.59 -17.35
CA SER A 21 3.20 -12.32 -17.72
C SER A 21 4.38 -11.84 -16.88
N VAL A 22 4.90 -12.70 -16.03
CA VAL A 22 6.02 -12.41 -15.13
C VAL A 22 7.03 -13.54 -15.15
N GLY A 23 8.31 -13.20 -15.34
CA GLY A 23 9.41 -14.17 -15.22
C GLY A 23 9.32 -15.37 -16.16
N GLY A 24 8.75 -15.19 -17.37
CA GLY A 24 8.64 -16.24 -18.37
C GLY A 24 7.42 -17.14 -18.24
N GLY A 25 6.42 -16.76 -17.47
CA GLY A 25 5.15 -17.48 -17.36
C GLY A 25 3.96 -16.60 -17.00
N ASP A 26 2.78 -17.04 -17.39
CA ASP A 26 1.54 -16.34 -17.05
C ASP A 26 1.08 -16.71 -15.64
N ARG A 27 0.65 -15.71 -14.89
CA ARG A 27 0.12 -15.86 -13.53
C ARG A 27 -1.20 -15.12 -13.41
N GLN A 28 -2.16 -15.75 -12.73
CA GLN A 28 -3.41 -15.09 -12.39
C GLN A 28 -3.26 -14.32 -11.10
N ILE A 29 -3.82 -13.11 -11.04
CA ILE A 29 -3.87 -12.29 -9.83
C ILE A 29 -5.07 -12.73 -8.99
N HIS A 30 -4.81 -13.15 -7.76
CA HIS A 30 -5.82 -13.50 -6.76
C HIS A 30 -5.95 -12.36 -5.75
N PRO A 31 -7.12 -11.72 -5.61
CA PRO A 31 -7.33 -10.67 -4.63
C PRO A 31 -7.48 -11.26 -3.23
N ALA A 32 -6.88 -10.60 -2.24
CA ALA A 32 -7.05 -10.84 -0.82
C ALA A 32 -7.49 -9.54 -0.15
N LEU A 33 -8.81 -9.28 -0.15
CA LEU A 33 -9.39 -8.00 0.23
C LEU A 33 -9.45 -7.81 1.74
N VAL A 34 -8.95 -6.67 2.22
CA VAL A 34 -9.08 -6.21 3.60
C VAL A 34 -9.54 -4.76 3.60
N THR A 35 -10.81 -4.52 3.89
CA THR A 35 -11.38 -3.17 3.91
C THR A 35 -11.13 -2.44 5.24
N GLY A 36 -10.98 -1.12 5.19
CA GLY A 36 -10.91 -0.26 6.37
C GLY A 36 -9.61 -0.36 7.18
N LEU A 37 -8.59 -1.04 6.67
CA LEU A 37 -7.30 -1.17 7.34
C LEU A 37 -6.48 0.11 7.17
N LYS A 38 -6.07 0.69 8.30
CA LYS A 38 -5.01 1.71 8.38
C LYS A 38 -3.73 1.07 8.94
N ALA A 39 -2.56 1.57 8.57
CA ALA A 39 -1.30 1.09 9.13
C ALA A 39 -1.31 1.11 10.68
N TRP A 40 -1.96 2.13 11.26
CA TRP A 40 -2.15 2.25 12.70
C TRP A 40 -2.81 1.01 13.35
N HIS A 41 -3.69 0.30 12.65
CA HIS A 41 -4.33 -0.91 13.17
C HIS A 41 -3.38 -2.11 13.26
N LEU A 42 -2.25 -2.09 12.54
CA LEU A 42 -1.27 -3.19 12.53
C LEU A 42 -0.32 -3.20 13.73
N ARG A 43 -0.43 -2.24 14.67
CA ARG A 43 0.35 -2.25 15.90
C ARG A 43 0.07 -3.51 16.71
N GLU A 44 1.08 -3.99 17.42
CA GLU A 44 1.01 -5.23 18.18
C GLU A 44 -0.16 -5.24 19.17
N GLU A 45 -0.34 -4.14 19.91
CA GLU A 45 -1.38 -3.97 20.94
C GLU A 45 -2.78 -3.70 20.38
N SER A 46 -2.93 -3.50 19.08
CA SER A 46 -4.24 -3.19 18.49
C SER A 46 -5.12 -4.44 18.43
N VAL A 47 -6.35 -4.29 18.90
CA VAL A 47 -7.40 -5.34 18.86
C VAL A 47 -8.59 -4.92 17.97
N PHE A 48 -8.44 -3.85 17.19
CA PHE A 48 -9.50 -3.31 16.37
C PHE A 48 -9.81 -4.23 15.19
N TYR A 49 -11.09 -4.38 14.86
CA TYR A 49 -11.56 -5.38 13.89
C TYR A 49 -10.85 -5.38 12.52
N PRO A 50 -10.38 -4.25 11.93
CA PRO A 50 -9.66 -4.31 10.66
C PRO A 50 -8.34 -5.10 10.76
N LYS A 51 -7.68 -5.11 11.93
CA LYS A 51 -6.51 -5.97 12.16
C LYS A 51 -6.90 -7.45 12.15
N VAL A 52 -8.00 -7.80 12.82
CA VAL A 52 -8.49 -9.19 12.82
C VAL A 52 -8.84 -9.65 11.40
N ASN A 53 -9.50 -8.78 10.62
CA ASN A 53 -9.78 -9.07 9.21
C ASN A 53 -8.51 -9.26 8.38
N PHE A 54 -7.49 -8.43 8.60
CA PHE A 54 -6.19 -8.58 7.96
C PHE A 54 -5.55 -9.92 8.33
N GLU A 55 -5.49 -10.26 9.61
CA GLU A 55 -4.90 -11.50 10.10
C GLU A 55 -5.64 -12.74 9.53
N ASN A 56 -6.97 -12.73 9.51
CA ASN A 56 -7.78 -13.80 8.92
C ASN A 56 -7.56 -13.93 7.41
N THR A 57 -7.52 -12.81 6.68
CA THR A 57 -7.26 -12.81 5.24
C THR A 57 -5.87 -13.35 4.94
N VAL A 58 -4.86 -12.89 5.66
CA VAL A 58 -3.48 -13.36 5.50
C VAL A 58 -3.36 -14.84 5.86
N ALA A 59 -4.09 -15.32 6.87
CA ALA A 59 -4.10 -16.74 7.26
C ALA A 59 -4.57 -17.66 6.12
N CYS A 60 -5.43 -17.17 5.22
CA CYS A 60 -5.90 -17.90 4.04
C CYS A 60 -4.88 -17.96 2.88
N ILE A 61 -3.82 -17.14 2.91
CA ILE A 61 -2.79 -17.15 1.88
C ILE A 61 -1.81 -18.28 2.19
N PRO A 62 -1.49 -19.20 1.24
CA PRO A 62 -0.53 -20.26 1.49
C PRO A 62 0.86 -19.72 1.83
N ASP A 63 1.58 -20.40 2.71
CA ASP A 63 2.97 -20.06 3.04
C ASP A 63 3.85 -20.07 1.79
N HIS A 64 4.91 -19.28 1.81
CA HIS A 64 5.86 -19.10 0.70
C HIS A 64 5.21 -18.59 -0.60
N SER A 65 4.06 -17.89 -0.50
CA SER A 65 3.44 -17.23 -1.64
C SER A 65 4.15 -15.94 -2.01
N ASP A 66 4.04 -15.57 -3.29
CA ASP A 66 4.35 -14.22 -3.75
C ASP A 66 3.13 -13.32 -3.45
N VAL A 67 3.33 -12.30 -2.63
CA VAL A 67 2.24 -11.42 -2.18
C VAL A 67 2.60 -9.96 -2.42
N VAL A 68 1.75 -9.26 -3.16
CA VAL A 68 1.79 -7.81 -3.28
C VAL A 68 0.90 -7.23 -2.19
N PHE A 69 1.43 -6.36 -1.35
CA PHE A 69 0.66 -5.63 -0.34
C PHE A 69 0.38 -4.20 -0.81
N LEU A 70 -0.90 -3.84 -0.80
CA LEU A 70 -1.44 -2.57 -1.28
C LEU A 70 -2.36 -1.96 -0.21
N PHE A 71 -1.78 -1.12 0.65
CA PHE A 71 -2.48 -0.44 1.75
C PHE A 71 -2.02 1.01 1.90
N CYS A 72 -2.52 1.68 2.93
CA CYS A 72 -2.18 3.02 3.38
C CYS A 72 -2.86 4.17 2.62
N GLU A 73 -3.77 3.91 1.66
CA GLU A 73 -4.53 4.99 1.03
C GLU A 73 -5.39 5.73 2.06
N ILE A 74 -6.07 4.99 2.95
CA ILE A 74 -6.90 5.56 4.02
C ILE A 74 -6.05 6.34 5.03
N ASP A 75 -4.80 5.92 5.29
CA ASP A 75 -3.87 6.67 6.15
C ASP A 75 -3.58 8.05 5.54
N CYS A 76 -3.32 8.10 4.23
CA CYS A 76 -3.05 9.34 3.51
C CYS A 76 -4.30 10.22 3.36
N ARG A 77 -5.47 9.63 3.12
CA ARG A 77 -6.71 10.35 2.89
C ARG A 77 -7.23 11.05 4.15
N GLU A 78 -7.15 10.38 5.29
CA GLU A 78 -7.73 10.90 6.53
C GLU A 78 -6.94 10.58 7.80
N GLY A 79 -6.34 9.39 7.90
CA GLY A 79 -5.82 8.89 9.16
C GLY A 79 -4.75 9.78 9.78
N ILE A 80 -3.74 10.15 8.99
CA ILE A 80 -2.62 10.99 9.44
C ILE A 80 -3.08 12.42 9.72
N LEU A 81 -3.87 13.02 8.83
CA LEU A 81 -4.37 14.39 9.01
C LEU A 81 -5.20 14.53 10.28
N MET A 82 -6.13 13.60 10.51
CA MET A 82 -6.94 13.57 11.74
C MET A 82 -6.09 13.36 13.01
N ALA A 83 -5.00 12.62 12.91
CA ALA A 83 -4.10 12.41 14.05
C ALA A 83 -3.28 13.66 14.36
N VAL A 84 -2.83 14.40 13.35
CA VAL A 84 -2.17 15.72 13.52
C VAL A 84 -3.14 16.75 14.12
N GLU A 85 -4.37 16.84 13.61
CA GLU A 85 -5.42 17.72 14.15
C GLU A 85 -5.75 17.45 15.63
N LYS A 86 -5.53 16.20 16.09
CA LYS A 86 -5.74 15.78 17.49
C LYS A 86 -4.46 15.79 18.33
N ASP A 87 -3.42 16.47 17.88
CA ASP A 87 -2.11 16.58 18.56
C ASP A 87 -1.46 15.21 18.88
N ARG A 88 -1.76 14.19 18.09
CA ARG A 88 -1.16 12.85 18.25
C ARG A 88 0.18 12.71 17.52
N TYR A 89 0.40 13.53 16.53
CA TYR A 89 1.66 13.69 15.79
C TYR A 89 2.02 15.16 15.75
N GLU A 90 3.30 15.46 15.83
CA GLU A 90 3.85 16.81 15.75
C GLU A 90 3.50 17.49 14.42
N ASP A 91 3.63 16.71 13.33
CA ASP A 91 3.31 17.14 11.98
C ASP A 91 2.95 15.95 11.08
N VAL A 92 2.66 16.24 9.82
CA VAL A 92 2.30 15.24 8.80
C VAL A 92 3.44 14.26 8.55
N ASP A 93 4.69 14.72 8.56
CA ASP A 93 5.85 13.86 8.33
C ASP A 93 6.08 12.88 9.47
N ALA A 94 5.93 13.32 10.71
CA ALA A 94 5.95 12.45 11.87
C ALA A 94 4.89 11.35 11.76
N GLY A 95 3.67 11.73 11.32
CA GLY A 95 2.58 10.80 11.07
C GLY A 95 2.89 9.80 9.95
N ILE A 96 3.45 10.27 8.83
CA ILE A 96 3.88 9.40 7.72
C ILE A 96 4.94 8.41 8.20
N ARG A 97 6.02 8.89 8.82
CA ARG A 97 7.11 8.03 9.31
C ARG A 97 6.60 6.96 10.27
N ARG A 98 5.71 7.32 11.18
CA ARG A 98 5.12 6.38 12.13
C ARG A 98 4.26 5.32 11.45
N SER A 99 3.42 5.72 10.50
CA SER A 99 2.57 4.79 9.73
C SER A 99 3.42 3.83 8.90
N VAL A 100 4.44 4.33 8.22
CA VAL A 100 5.39 3.53 7.44
C VAL A 100 6.14 2.54 8.32
N ASP A 101 6.66 2.96 9.48
CA ASP A 101 7.37 2.09 10.43
C ASP A 101 6.48 0.90 10.86
N ILE A 102 5.23 1.18 11.25
CA ILE A 102 4.28 0.14 11.66
C ILE A 102 4.02 -0.83 10.50
N TYR A 103 3.79 -0.30 9.30
CA TYR A 103 3.50 -1.11 8.12
C TYR A 103 4.67 -2.02 7.74
N ILE A 104 5.88 -1.47 7.65
CA ILE A 104 7.10 -2.22 7.33
C ILE A 104 7.35 -3.32 8.36
N ARG A 105 7.21 -3.06 9.65
CA ARG A 105 7.36 -4.08 10.71
C ARG A 105 6.35 -5.22 10.53
N ALA A 106 5.09 -4.90 10.22
CA ALA A 106 4.07 -5.92 9.97
C ALA A 106 4.44 -6.80 8.77
N LEU A 107 4.92 -6.21 7.66
CA LEU A 107 5.34 -6.96 6.48
C LEU A 107 6.57 -7.83 6.76
N LEU A 108 7.59 -7.32 7.45
CA LEU A 108 8.77 -8.09 7.86
C LEU A 108 8.40 -9.26 8.76
N ASN A 109 7.42 -9.08 9.65
CA ASN A 109 6.90 -10.18 10.46
C ASN A 109 6.28 -11.28 9.60
N LEU A 110 5.51 -10.93 8.56
CA LEU A 110 4.94 -11.90 7.62
C LEU A 110 6.02 -12.65 6.82
N VAL A 111 7.07 -11.98 6.38
CA VAL A 111 8.23 -12.65 5.76
C VAL A 111 8.79 -13.70 6.72
N ARG A 112 9.01 -13.31 7.98
CA ARG A 112 9.61 -14.20 9.00
C ARG A 112 8.73 -15.38 9.36
N THR A 113 7.41 -15.16 9.54
CA THR A 113 6.47 -16.16 10.10
C THR A 113 5.81 -17.02 9.04
N ARG A 114 5.63 -16.50 7.82
CA ARG A 114 4.92 -17.17 6.72
C ARG A 114 5.82 -17.47 5.52
N GLY A 115 7.06 -16.96 5.52
CA GLY A 115 7.96 -17.11 4.38
C GLY A 115 7.48 -16.43 3.09
N PHE A 116 6.62 -15.42 3.17
CA PHE A 116 6.12 -14.72 1.99
C PHE A 116 7.24 -14.01 1.25
N ASN A 117 7.18 -14.07 -0.08
CA ASN A 117 7.95 -13.20 -0.94
C ASN A 117 7.14 -11.91 -1.16
N VAL A 118 7.50 -10.86 -0.43
CA VAL A 118 6.68 -9.65 -0.30
C VAL A 118 7.09 -8.59 -1.29
N TYR A 119 6.11 -8.10 -2.04
CA TYR A 119 6.19 -6.92 -2.89
C TYR A 119 5.34 -5.80 -2.29
N VAL A 120 5.91 -4.60 -2.18
CA VAL A 120 5.24 -3.42 -1.66
C VAL A 120 4.79 -2.55 -2.83
N HIS A 121 3.48 -2.42 -2.98
CA HIS A 121 2.85 -1.56 -3.96
C HIS A 121 2.84 -0.11 -3.46
N PRO A 122 3.17 0.88 -4.28
CA PRO A 122 3.01 2.28 -3.89
C PRO A 122 1.53 2.59 -3.62
N VAL A 123 1.28 3.50 -2.69
CA VAL A 123 -0.09 4.00 -2.45
C VAL A 123 -0.60 4.70 -3.72
N PRO A 124 -1.80 4.35 -4.22
CA PRO A 124 -2.35 4.97 -5.43
C PRO A 124 -2.67 6.46 -5.22
N PRO A 125 -2.14 7.38 -6.06
CA PRO A 125 -2.33 8.83 -5.92
C PRO A 125 -3.63 9.32 -6.57
N VAL A 126 -4.76 8.68 -6.28
CA VAL A 126 -6.02 8.85 -7.01
C VAL A 126 -6.66 10.19 -6.73
N LEU A 127 -6.85 10.54 -5.45
CA LEU A 127 -7.61 11.71 -5.05
C LEU A 127 -6.79 13.01 -5.17
N ASP A 128 -7.33 13.98 -5.89
CA ASP A 128 -6.69 15.29 -6.09
C ASP A 128 -6.25 15.98 -4.78
N PRO A 129 -7.10 16.07 -3.74
CA PRO A 129 -6.73 16.79 -2.52
C PRO A 129 -5.56 16.15 -1.75
N THR A 130 -5.38 14.84 -1.87
CA THR A 130 -4.38 14.09 -1.09
C THR A 130 -3.20 13.61 -1.93
N ARG A 131 -3.20 13.85 -3.25
CA ARG A 131 -2.18 13.33 -4.17
C ARG A 131 -0.76 13.70 -3.76
N SER A 132 -0.52 14.96 -3.40
CA SER A 132 0.81 15.41 -2.96
C SER A 132 1.26 14.69 -1.68
N MET A 133 0.35 14.45 -0.75
CA MET A 133 0.62 13.68 0.46
C MET A 133 0.90 12.22 0.15
N VAL A 134 0.14 11.61 -0.75
CA VAL A 134 0.37 10.21 -1.19
C VAL A 134 1.75 10.08 -1.83
N MET A 135 2.12 10.99 -2.73
CA MET A 135 3.44 10.94 -3.36
C MET A 135 4.57 11.11 -2.35
N ARG A 136 4.38 11.98 -1.34
CA ARG A 136 5.33 12.12 -0.22
C ARG A 136 5.40 10.87 0.64
N PHE A 137 4.26 10.26 0.96
CA PHE A 137 4.19 8.97 1.67
C PHE A 137 4.96 7.87 0.91
N ASN A 138 4.79 7.79 -0.41
CA ASN A 138 5.48 6.82 -1.24
C ASN A 138 7.00 7.00 -1.22
N VAL A 139 7.51 8.23 -1.12
CA VAL A 139 8.95 8.48 -0.95
C VAL A 139 9.46 7.85 0.35
N PHE A 140 8.80 8.13 1.49
CA PHE A 140 9.17 7.54 2.77
C PHE A 140 9.06 6.02 2.77
N LEU A 141 7.97 5.48 2.18
CA LEU A 141 7.75 4.04 2.10
C LEU A 141 8.84 3.35 1.28
N GLN A 142 9.19 3.92 0.11
CA GLN A 142 10.28 3.40 -0.73
C GLN A 142 11.63 3.43 -0.02
N GLU A 143 11.95 4.51 0.71
CA GLU A 143 13.18 4.61 1.48
C GLU A 143 13.27 3.52 2.55
N GLU A 144 12.19 3.27 3.30
CA GLU A 144 12.17 2.23 4.31
C GLU A 144 12.22 0.82 3.70
N VAL A 145 11.55 0.57 2.57
CA VAL A 145 11.68 -0.69 1.83
C VAL A 145 13.13 -0.93 1.39
N LYS A 146 13.81 0.09 0.86
CA LYS A 146 15.24 -0.02 0.47
C LYS A 146 16.14 -0.42 1.62
N LYS A 147 15.88 0.05 2.84
CA LYS A 147 16.65 -0.32 4.04
C LYS A 147 16.52 -1.80 4.43
N THR A 148 15.53 -2.50 3.89
CA THR A 148 15.36 -3.94 4.13
C THR A 148 16.28 -4.83 3.26
N GLU A 149 17.17 -4.24 2.48
CA GLU A 149 18.18 -4.93 1.67
C GLU A 149 17.63 -6.05 0.78
N GLY A 150 16.42 -5.83 0.23
CA GLY A 150 15.74 -6.74 -0.68
C GLY A 150 14.86 -7.81 -0.02
N ILE A 151 14.74 -7.81 1.32
CA ILE A 151 13.75 -8.64 2.02
C ILE A 151 12.34 -8.26 1.57
N LEU A 152 12.03 -6.97 1.54
CA LEU A 152 10.85 -6.42 0.90
C LEU A 152 11.21 -5.83 -0.46
N LYS A 153 10.36 -6.02 -1.46
CA LYS A 153 10.60 -5.57 -2.84
C LYS A 153 9.65 -4.44 -3.20
N TRP A 154 10.20 -3.30 -3.58
CA TRP A 154 9.42 -2.16 -4.04
C TRP A 154 8.97 -2.33 -5.49
N LEU A 155 7.70 -2.02 -5.78
CA LEU A 155 7.19 -1.90 -7.15
C LEU A 155 7.34 -0.45 -7.61
N ASP A 156 8.34 -0.17 -8.42
CA ASP A 156 8.79 1.20 -8.75
C ASP A 156 8.04 1.79 -9.96
N PHE A 157 6.78 2.15 -9.78
CA PHE A 157 5.96 2.79 -10.84
C PHE A 157 5.10 3.97 -10.33
N ALA A 158 5.29 4.43 -9.08
CA ALA A 158 4.47 5.51 -8.52
C ALA A 158 4.52 6.79 -9.37
N GLN A 159 5.68 7.11 -9.93
CA GLN A 159 5.87 8.29 -10.79
C GLN A 159 5.18 8.14 -12.15
N ASP A 160 4.97 6.91 -12.61
CA ASP A 160 4.29 6.64 -13.88
C ASP A 160 2.78 6.89 -13.80
N LEU A 161 2.23 6.98 -12.60
CA LEU A 161 0.80 7.23 -12.37
C LEU A 161 0.45 8.72 -12.43
N VAL A 162 1.41 9.61 -12.37
CA VAL A 162 1.20 11.05 -12.29
C VAL A 162 1.91 11.81 -13.39
N GLN A 163 1.46 13.03 -13.64
CA GLN A 163 2.10 14.01 -14.53
C GLN A 163 2.00 15.40 -13.92
N VAL A 164 2.93 16.27 -14.28
CA VAL A 164 2.88 17.68 -13.87
C VAL A 164 1.76 18.40 -14.63
N ASP A 165 0.97 19.20 -13.93
CA ASP A 165 -0.03 20.06 -14.56
C ASP A 165 0.68 21.13 -15.42
N PRO A 166 0.43 21.18 -16.75
CA PRO A 166 1.08 22.14 -17.62
C PRO A 166 0.72 23.60 -17.31
N LYS A 167 -0.40 23.83 -16.60
CA LYS A 167 -0.86 25.16 -16.18
C LYS A 167 -0.38 25.55 -14.80
N VAL A 168 -0.13 24.58 -13.93
CA VAL A 168 0.29 24.77 -12.54
C VAL A 168 1.43 23.80 -12.22
N PRO A 169 2.70 24.20 -12.46
CA PRO A 169 3.86 23.30 -12.32
C PRO A 169 4.06 22.69 -10.93
N SER A 170 3.47 23.28 -9.89
CA SER A 170 3.49 22.73 -8.53
C SER A 170 2.41 21.68 -8.27
N LYS A 171 1.48 21.45 -9.21
CA LYS A 171 0.39 20.51 -9.10
C LYS A 171 0.69 19.23 -9.88
N LEU A 172 0.41 18.08 -9.24
CA LEU A 172 0.41 16.78 -9.89
C LEU A 172 -1.00 16.41 -10.31
N LEU A 173 -1.14 15.89 -11.52
CA LEU A 173 -2.37 15.31 -12.05
C LEU A 173 -2.21 13.80 -12.14
N LEU A 174 -3.28 13.05 -11.92
CA LEU A 174 -3.32 11.65 -12.29
C LEU A 174 -3.30 11.54 -13.82
N ARG A 175 -2.59 10.56 -14.36
CA ARG A 175 -2.64 10.30 -15.80
C ARG A 175 -4.03 9.86 -16.23
N GLU A 176 -4.43 10.29 -17.42
CA GLU A 176 -5.74 9.97 -17.97
C GLU A 176 -6.00 8.44 -18.04
N GLY A 177 -7.21 8.04 -17.71
CA GLY A 177 -7.66 6.65 -17.76
C GLY A 177 -7.27 5.79 -16.55
N LEU A 178 -6.62 6.36 -15.52
CA LEU A 178 -6.18 5.59 -14.35
C LEU A 178 -7.19 5.55 -13.18
N ALA A 179 -8.23 6.37 -13.21
CA ALA A 179 -9.29 6.34 -12.19
C ALA A 179 -10.65 6.60 -12.86
N LEU A 180 -11.31 5.53 -13.27
CA LEU A 180 -12.56 5.61 -14.04
C LEU A 180 -13.75 6.06 -13.19
N ASP A 181 -13.77 5.74 -11.91
CA ASP A 181 -14.82 6.14 -10.95
C ASP A 181 -14.39 7.28 -10.01
N GLY A 182 -13.23 7.90 -10.26
CA GLY A 182 -12.65 8.96 -9.45
C GLY A 182 -11.98 8.48 -8.15
N THR A 183 -12.00 7.18 -7.86
CA THR A 183 -11.40 6.59 -6.65
C THR A 183 -10.56 5.34 -6.94
N HIS A 184 -10.95 4.55 -7.92
CA HIS A 184 -10.30 3.28 -8.27
C HIS A 184 -9.80 3.23 -9.72
#